data_1878bc26ec386337b09d572d0d81723c
#
_entry.id   1878bc26ec386337b09d572d0d81723c
#
_cell.length_a   1.000
_cell.length_b   1.000
_cell.length_c   1.000
_cell.angle_alpha   90.00
_cell.angle_beta   90.00
_cell.angle_gamma   90.00
#
_symmetry.space_group_name_H-M   'P 1'
#
loop_
_entity.id
_entity.type
_entity.pdbx_description
1 polymer ?
#
loop_
_entity_poly.entity_id
_entity_poly.type
_entity_poly.pdbx_seq_one_letter_code
_entity_poly.pdbx_strand_id
1 'polypeptide(L)'
;MYDVKSMINEITSKKEINNISFTGCGGSLACFFAPHYYVTHESKKLTTLYENANEFANDTPANVGENSIVVCASRRGDTRQTVAAAKKAKEVGATVVGLQLETGTPLEEICDYIIQFKDTGVDGALYEESKGAYALKIAYELVNAVEHNDKKYEEMVAAMEKMNTIVPEAQKAVVPDAIKFSINYAKNEVIYTIGSGTAWAAAHQQTICIFMEMQWINSSAIHSDEFFNGPFEITEPDTAFLLLKSTGATRAVDERTLAFLGKFSEHTTVIDGFDYGMKELGEVSGYFDHSFYSEILGVYNHLLADRRQHPLSWRKYMWKYNY
;
A
#
# COMPACT_ATOMS: atom_id res chain seq x y z
N MET A 1 -20.29 12.59 -1.40
CA MET A 1 -19.15 11.73 -0.98
C MET A 1 -19.55 11.05 0.31
N TYR A 2 -19.48 9.72 0.39
CA TYR A 2 -19.82 9.00 1.62
C TYR A 2 -18.73 9.26 2.68
N ASP A 3 -19.13 9.59 3.90
CA ASP A 3 -18.29 9.47 5.07
C ASP A 3 -18.09 7.99 5.40
N VAL A 4 -16.85 7.53 5.57
CA VAL A 4 -16.54 6.11 5.76
C VAL A 4 -17.23 5.53 6.98
N LYS A 5 -17.25 6.26 8.09
CA LYS A 5 -17.90 5.82 9.33
C LYS A 5 -19.41 5.62 9.13
N SER A 6 -20.06 6.59 8.49
CA SER A 6 -21.49 6.51 8.17
C SER A 6 -21.81 5.36 7.23
N MET A 7 -20.95 5.12 6.23
CA MET A 7 -21.08 4.00 5.31
C MET A 7 -20.97 2.65 6.04
N ILE A 8 -19.96 2.46 6.88
CA ILE A 8 -19.76 1.22 7.63
C ILE A 8 -20.93 0.98 8.60
N ASN A 9 -21.39 2.02 9.30
CA ASN A 9 -22.55 1.92 10.19
C ASN A 9 -23.82 1.54 9.41
N GLU A 10 -24.04 2.11 8.23
CA GLU A 10 -25.18 1.74 7.38
C GLU A 10 -25.10 0.26 6.97
N ILE A 11 -23.94 -0.22 6.52
CA ILE A 11 -23.75 -1.61 6.09
C ILE A 11 -23.98 -2.57 7.26
N THR A 12 -23.35 -2.33 8.42
CA THR A 12 -23.42 -3.23 9.59
C THR A 12 -24.78 -3.18 10.29
N SER A 13 -25.57 -2.12 10.10
CA SER A 13 -26.96 -2.07 10.60
C SER A 13 -27.92 -2.92 9.77
N LYS A 14 -27.61 -3.19 8.51
CA LYS A 14 -28.48 -3.95 7.58
C LYS A 14 -28.20 -5.45 7.61
N LYS A 15 -26.95 -5.85 7.88
CA LYS A 15 -26.52 -7.25 7.86
C LYS A 15 -25.27 -7.47 8.72
N GLU A 16 -25.11 -8.69 9.22
CA GLU A 16 -23.89 -9.11 9.86
C GLU A 16 -22.76 -9.18 8.83
N ILE A 17 -21.59 -8.65 9.16
CA ILE A 17 -20.39 -8.73 8.33
C ILE A 17 -19.37 -9.60 9.05
N ASN A 18 -18.89 -10.65 8.36
CA ASN A 18 -17.87 -11.57 8.87
C ASN A 18 -16.62 -11.68 7.97
N ASN A 19 -16.65 -11.00 6.81
CA ASN A 19 -15.52 -10.98 5.88
C ASN A 19 -15.35 -9.59 5.26
N ILE A 20 -14.09 -9.17 5.10
CA ILE A 20 -13.72 -8.06 4.25
C ILE A 20 -12.60 -8.47 3.30
N SER A 21 -12.83 -8.36 2.00
CA SER A 21 -11.90 -8.71 0.95
C SER A 21 -11.41 -7.46 0.23
N PHE A 22 -10.12 -7.41 -0.05
CA PHE A 22 -9.46 -6.32 -0.74
C PHE A 22 -8.92 -6.82 -2.06
N THR A 23 -9.35 -6.21 -3.17
CA THR A 23 -8.94 -6.63 -4.51
C THR A 23 -8.64 -5.46 -5.43
N GLY A 24 -7.63 -5.63 -6.27
CA GLY A 24 -7.14 -4.60 -7.19
C GLY A 24 -5.98 -5.11 -8.05
N CYS A 25 -5.30 -4.20 -8.72
CA CYS A 25 -4.12 -4.50 -9.53
C CYS A 25 -2.97 -3.56 -9.20
N GLY A 26 -1.73 -4.06 -9.22
CA GLY A 26 -0.52 -3.27 -9.05
C GLY A 26 -0.52 -2.39 -7.80
N GLY A 27 -0.25 -1.09 -7.96
CA GLY A 27 -0.23 -0.14 -6.84
C GLY A 27 -1.59 0.04 -6.14
N SER A 28 -2.72 -0.28 -6.80
CA SER A 28 -4.03 -0.28 -6.15
C SER A 28 -4.22 -1.50 -5.26
N LEU A 29 -3.69 -2.67 -5.64
CA LEU A 29 -3.64 -3.83 -4.76
C LEU A 29 -2.68 -3.59 -3.61
N ALA A 30 -1.46 -3.11 -3.87
CA ALA A 30 -0.45 -2.90 -2.83
C ALA A 30 -0.96 -2.04 -1.65
N CYS A 31 -1.76 -0.99 -1.92
CA CYS A 31 -2.32 -0.16 -0.85
C CYS A 31 -3.31 -0.90 0.07
N PHE A 32 -3.84 -2.02 -0.37
CA PHE A 32 -4.75 -2.85 0.41
C PHE A 32 -4.07 -3.82 1.38
N PHE A 33 -2.75 -3.97 1.29
CA PHE A 33 -2.04 -4.84 2.22
C PHE A 33 -2.12 -4.31 3.67
N ALA A 34 -1.97 -3.02 3.89
CA ALA A 34 -2.04 -2.44 5.23
C ALA A 34 -3.42 -2.62 5.90
N PRO A 35 -4.58 -2.32 5.26
CA PRO A 35 -5.88 -2.63 5.84
C PRO A 35 -6.12 -4.14 6.04
N HIS A 36 -5.69 -5.00 5.10
CA HIS A 36 -5.72 -6.45 5.28
C HIS A 36 -4.90 -6.87 6.51
N TYR A 37 -3.67 -6.37 6.64
CA TYR A 37 -2.79 -6.63 7.78
C TYR A 37 -3.43 -6.17 9.10
N TYR A 38 -4.05 -4.98 9.12
CA TYR A 38 -4.75 -4.45 10.28
C TYR A 38 -5.90 -5.38 10.72
N VAL A 39 -6.79 -5.76 9.79
CA VAL A 39 -7.91 -6.67 10.11
C VAL A 39 -7.40 -8.01 10.64
N THR A 40 -6.34 -8.57 10.04
CA THR A 40 -5.73 -9.85 10.45
C THR A 40 -5.24 -9.81 11.90
N HIS A 41 -4.70 -8.67 12.36
CA HIS A 41 -4.07 -8.56 13.68
C HIS A 41 -5.01 -8.01 14.76
N GLU A 42 -6.03 -7.26 14.38
CA GLU A 42 -6.89 -6.56 15.35
C GLU A 42 -8.31 -7.14 15.44
N SER A 43 -8.72 -8.04 14.53
CA SER A 43 -10.03 -8.68 14.60
C SER A 43 -9.95 -10.19 14.87
N LYS A 44 -10.85 -10.66 15.71
CA LYS A 44 -11.08 -12.09 15.97
C LYS A 44 -12.34 -12.62 15.29
N LYS A 45 -13.22 -11.73 14.84
CA LYS A 45 -14.51 -12.06 14.25
C LYS A 45 -14.52 -11.94 12.72
N LEU A 46 -13.68 -11.06 12.17
CA LEU A 46 -13.58 -10.84 10.73
C LEU A 46 -12.51 -11.73 10.11
N THR A 47 -12.83 -12.36 9.00
CA THR A 47 -11.85 -12.89 8.06
C THR A 47 -11.52 -11.82 7.03
N THR A 48 -10.32 -11.88 6.45
CA THR A 48 -9.90 -10.91 5.42
C THR A 48 -9.11 -11.58 4.31
N LEU A 49 -9.26 -11.08 3.09
CA LEU A 49 -8.55 -11.55 1.92
C LEU A 49 -7.85 -10.39 1.20
N TYR A 50 -6.75 -10.70 0.55
CA TYR A 50 -5.93 -9.78 -0.24
C TYR A 50 -5.52 -10.49 -1.52
N GLU A 51 -6.16 -10.14 -2.65
CA GLU A 51 -6.00 -10.88 -3.89
C GLU A 51 -5.97 -9.98 -5.13
N ASN A 52 -5.26 -10.44 -6.16
CA ASN A 52 -5.31 -9.80 -7.47
C ASN A 52 -6.72 -9.85 -8.06
N ALA A 53 -7.16 -8.75 -8.65
CA ALA A 53 -8.52 -8.63 -9.15
C ALA A 53 -8.89 -9.68 -10.21
N ASN A 54 -7.95 -10.07 -11.06
CA ASN A 54 -8.22 -11.10 -12.07
C ASN A 54 -8.32 -12.51 -11.47
N GLU A 55 -7.51 -12.79 -10.46
CA GLU A 55 -7.58 -14.05 -9.70
C GLU A 55 -8.91 -14.12 -8.97
N PHE A 56 -9.28 -13.10 -8.21
CA PHE A 56 -10.58 -12.99 -7.54
C PHE A 56 -11.77 -13.19 -8.50
N ALA A 57 -11.73 -12.60 -9.70
CA ALA A 57 -12.83 -12.70 -10.66
C ALA A 57 -12.99 -14.12 -11.26
N ASN A 58 -11.88 -14.87 -11.40
CA ASN A 58 -11.87 -16.20 -11.99
C ASN A 58 -12.04 -17.32 -10.96
N ASP A 59 -11.52 -17.14 -9.75
CA ASP A 59 -11.55 -18.12 -8.66
C ASP A 59 -11.93 -17.42 -7.35
N THR A 60 -13.19 -17.01 -7.27
CA THR A 60 -13.69 -16.26 -6.11
C THR A 60 -13.66 -17.12 -4.86
N PRO A 61 -13.01 -16.69 -3.78
CA PRO A 61 -12.92 -17.46 -2.54
C PRO A 61 -14.30 -17.81 -1.94
N ALA A 62 -14.45 -19.04 -1.50
CA ALA A 62 -15.73 -19.59 -1.04
C ALA A 62 -16.34 -18.88 0.18
N ASN A 63 -15.53 -18.15 0.95
CA ASN A 63 -15.98 -17.35 2.11
C ASN A 63 -16.41 -15.91 1.74
N VAL A 64 -16.40 -15.55 0.45
CA VAL A 64 -16.94 -14.27 -0.05
C VAL A 64 -18.40 -14.47 -0.47
N GLY A 65 -19.29 -13.69 0.08
CA GLY A 65 -20.74 -13.79 -0.18
C GLY A 65 -21.54 -12.68 0.48
N GLU A 66 -22.80 -12.96 0.84
CA GLU A 66 -23.75 -11.96 1.34
C GLU A 66 -23.25 -11.21 2.60
N ASN A 67 -22.47 -11.88 3.44
CA ASN A 67 -21.91 -11.32 4.68
C ASN A 67 -20.52 -10.71 4.48
N SER A 68 -20.16 -10.40 3.24
CA SER A 68 -18.84 -9.84 2.89
C SER A 68 -18.94 -8.38 2.43
N ILE A 69 -17.89 -7.61 2.74
CA ILE A 69 -17.57 -6.37 2.05
C ILE A 69 -16.39 -6.65 1.11
N VAL A 70 -16.52 -6.31 -0.16
CA VAL A 70 -15.41 -6.37 -1.13
C VAL A 70 -15.01 -4.95 -1.51
N VAL A 71 -13.77 -4.59 -1.19
CA VAL A 71 -13.19 -3.27 -1.49
C VAL A 71 -12.35 -3.38 -2.75
N CYS A 72 -12.73 -2.64 -3.78
CA CYS A 72 -12.04 -2.60 -5.08
C CYS A 72 -11.38 -1.23 -5.28
N ALA A 73 -10.17 -1.16 -5.84
CA ALA A 73 -9.54 0.11 -6.18
C ALA A 73 -9.05 0.16 -7.63
N SER A 74 -9.38 1.25 -8.30
CA SER A 74 -8.84 1.60 -9.60
C SER A 74 -8.75 3.11 -9.73
N ARG A 75 -7.55 3.67 -10.03
CA ARG A 75 -7.36 5.13 -10.12
C ARG A 75 -8.38 5.79 -11.07
N ARG A 76 -8.55 5.25 -12.27
CA ARG A 76 -9.50 5.74 -13.29
C ARG A 76 -10.83 5.02 -13.27
N GLY A 77 -11.05 4.06 -12.35
CA GLY A 77 -12.28 3.27 -12.27
C GLY A 77 -12.56 2.36 -13.48
N ASP A 78 -11.59 2.18 -14.38
CA ASP A 78 -11.74 1.49 -15.69
C ASP A 78 -10.84 0.26 -15.85
N THR A 79 -10.03 -0.10 -14.85
CA THR A 79 -9.17 -1.30 -14.92
C THR A 79 -10.04 -2.54 -15.10
N ARG A 80 -9.95 -3.17 -16.27
CA ARG A 80 -10.84 -4.29 -16.69
C ARG A 80 -10.93 -5.39 -15.64
N GLN A 81 -9.80 -5.79 -15.07
CA GLN A 81 -9.72 -6.83 -14.05
C GLN A 81 -10.44 -6.40 -12.76
N THR A 82 -10.26 -5.15 -12.32
CA THR A 82 -10.94 -4.62 -11.12
C THR A 82 -12.45 -4.50 -11.35
N VAL A 83 -12.86 -4.06 -12.53
CA VAL A 83 -14.30 -4.02 -12.93
C VAL A 83 -14.90 -5.42 -12.94
N ALA A 84 -14.17 -6.42 -13.45
CA ALA A 84 -14.62 -7.82 -13.44
C ALA A 84 -14.75 -8.37 -12.02
N ALA A 85 -13.78 -8.07 -11.13
CA ALA A 85 -13.83 -8.47 -9.73
C ALA A 85 -15.03 -7.83 -9.00
N ALA A 86 -15.28 -6.54 -9.23
CA ALA A 86 -16.44 -5.86 -8.65
C ALA A 86 -17.77 -6.49 -9.10
N LYS A 87 -17.91 -6.82 -10.41
CA LYS A 87 -19.09 -7.53 -10.93
C LYS A 87 -19.24 -8.89 -10.25
N LYS A 88 -18.15 -9.65 -10.15
CA LYS A 88 -18.16 -10.97 -9.52
C LYS A 88 -18.54 -10.91 -8.05
N ALA A 89 -18.03 -9.92 -7.31
CA ALA A 89 -18.42 -9.68 -5.93
C ALA A 89 -19.92 -9.41 -5.77
N LYS A 90 -20.51 -8.62 -6.68
CA LYS A 90 -21.97 -8.40 -6.73
C LYS A 90 -22.75 -9.68 -7.01
N GLU A 91 -22.29 -10.51 -7.97
CA GLU A 91 -22.93 -11.78 -8.32
C GLU A 91 -23.02 -12.75 -7.13
N VAL A 92 -22.02 -12.77 -6.25
CA VAL A 92 -22.02 -13.62 -5.06
C VAL A 92 -22.72 -12.96 -3.84
N GLY A 93 -23.31 -11.77 -4.00
CA GLY A 93 -24.10 -11.08 -2.99
C GLY A 93 -23.32 -10.17 -2.03
N ALA A 94 -22.02 -9.99 -2.24
CA ALA A 94 -21.21 -9.10 -1.42
C ALA A 94 -21.60 -7.62 -1.56
N THR A 95 -21.38 -6.83 -0.50
CA THR A 95 -21.42 -5.37 -0.59
C THR A 95 -20.13 -4.88 -1.21
N VAL A 96 -20.20 -4.11 -2.29
CA VAL A 96 -19.01 -3.66 -3.03
C VAL A 96 -18.75 -2.18 -2.79
N VAL A 97 -17.53 -1.88 -2.34
CA VAL A 97 -17.03 -0.51 -2.12
C VAL A 97 -15.92 -0.21 -3.12
N GLY A 98 -16.10 0.82 -3.94
CA GLY A 98 -15.12 1.26 -4.93
C GLY A 98 -14.29 2.44 -4.42
N LEU A 99 -12.97 2.39 -4.59
CA LEU A 99 -12.05 3.51 -4.40
C LEU A 99 -11.53 3.98 -5.76
N GLN A 100 -11.77 5.22 -6.12
CA GLN A 100 -11.34 5.79 -7.42
C GLN A 100 -10.99 7.28 -7.30
N LEU A 101 -10.24 7.81 -8.28
CA LEU A 101 -9.92 9.23 -8.38
C LEU A 101 -10.90 9.94 -9.31
N GLU A 102 -11.16 9.35 -10.48
CA GLU A 102 -12.02 9.91 -11.52
C GLU A 102 -13.48 9.57 -11.28
N THR A 103 -14.39 10.33 -11.89
CA THR A 103 -15.84 10.13 -11.82
C THR A 103 -16.40 9.70 -13.17
N GLY A 104 -17.66 9.19 -13.18
CA GLY A 104 -18.30 8.70 -14.41
C GLY A 104 -17.67 7.43 -14.96
N THR A 105 -17.25 6.54 -14.09
CA THR A 105 -16.44 5.38 -14.42
C THR A 105 -17.25 4.08 -14.40
N PRO A 106 -16.81 3.01 -15.10
CA PRO A 106 -17.45 1.72 -15.02
C PRO A 106 -17.57 1.14 -13.60
N LEU A 107 -16.65 1.50 -12.69
CA LEU A 107 -16.69 1.04 -11.32
C LEU A 107 -17.86 1.66 -10.53
N GLU A 108 -18.23 2.92 -10.83
CA GLU A 108 -19.39 3.58 -10.23
C GLU A 108 -20.72 2.92 -10.54
N GLU A 109 -20.84 2.32 -11.74
CA GLU A 109 -22.08 1.66 -12.16
C GLU A 109 -22.32 0.32 -11.42
N ILE A 110 -21.27 -0.24 -10.80
CA ILE A 110 -21.31 -1.58 -10.21
C ILE A 110 -21.34 -1.53 -8.68
N CYS A 111 -20.52 -0.64 -8.08
CA CYS A 111 -20.34 -0.59 -6.64
C CYS A 111 -21.56 -0.04 -5.91
N ASP A 112 -21.83 -0.57 -4.70
CA ASP A 112 -22.88 -0.04 -3.81
C ASP A 112 -22.48 1.31 -3.22
N TYR A 113 -21.18 1.50 -2.98
CA TYR A 113 -20.61 2.73 -2.45
C TYR A 113 -19.33 3.10 -3.22
N ILE A 114 -19.16 4.39 -3.47
CA ILE A 114 -17.96 4.94 -4.10
C ILE A 114 -17.33 5.98 -3.17
N ILE A 115 -16.04 5.82 -2.94
CA ILE A 115 -15.19 6.78 -2.27
C ILE A 115 -14.22 7.35 -3.30
N GLN A 116 -14.33 8.65 -3.53
CA GLN A 116 -13.41 9.36 -4.41
C GLN A 116 -12.22 9.85 -3.58
N PHE A 117 -11.05 9.27 -3.84
CA PHE A 117 -9.81 9.71 -3.19
C PHE A 117 -9.15 10.86 -3.97
N LYS A 118 -8.14 11.48 -3.36
CA LYS A 118 -7.28 12.49 -3.96
C LYS A 118 -5.82 12.06 -3.86
N ASP A 119 -4.98 12.64 -4.72
CA ASP A 119 -3.53 12.49 -4.56
C ASP A 119 -3.04 13.50 -3.51
N THR A 120 -2.28 13.05 -2.54
CA THR A 120 -1.76 13.86 -1.44
C THR A 120 -0.97 15.07 -1.98
N GLY A 121 -1.29 16.24 -1.47
CA GLY A 121 -0.65 17.51 -1.85
C GLY A 121 -1.13 18.11 -3.18
N VAL A 122 -1.92 17.40 -3.98
CA VAL A 122 -2.53 17.96 -5.20
C VAL A 122 -3.78 18.75 -4.81
N ASP A 123 -3.87 19.99 -5.29
CA ASP A 123 -4.97 20.92 -4.97
C ASP A 123 -5.24 21.07 -3.46
N GLY A 124 -4.17 20.95 -2.63
CA GLY A 124 -4.26 21.06 -1.18
C GLY A 124 -4.85 19.85 -0.48
N ALA A 125 -4.98 18.70 -1.17
CA ALA A 125 -5.49 17.48 -0.57
C ALA A 125 -4.60 17.00 0.58
N LEU A 126 -5.24 16.60 1.69
CA LEU A 126 -4.58 16.05 2.86
C LEU A 126 -4.25 14.56 2.65
N TYR A 127 -3.30 14.05 3.43
CA TYR A 127 -2.98 12.62 3.43
C TYR A 127 -4.22 11.75 3.69
N GLU A 128 -5.08 12.14 4.62
CA GLU A 128 -6.29 11.40 4.99
C GLU A 128 -7.34 11.28 3.86
N GLU A 129 -7.18 12.04 2.77
CA GLU A 129 -7.99 11.95 1.55
C GLU A 129 -7.37 11.00 0.51
N SER A 130 -6.19 10.43 0.80
CA SER A 130 -5.50 9.52 -0.11
C SER A 130 -6.16 8.14 -0.19
N LYS A 131 -5.87 7.41 -1.27
CA LYS A 131 -6.37 6.05 -1.47
C LYS A 131 -5.99 5.11 -0.32
N GLY A 132 -4.73 5.16 0.14
CA GLY A 132 -4.24 4.33 1.24
C GLY A 132 -4.90 4.66 2.57
N ALA A 133 -5.12 5.95 2.83
CA ALA A 133 -5.82 6.41 4.02
C ALA A 133 -7.29 5.94 4.05
N TYR A 134 -8.03 6.09 2.94
CA TYR A 134 -9.40 5.58 2.86
C TYR A 134 -9.48 4.07 3.01
N ALA A 135 -8.56 3.32 2.40
CA ALA A 135 -8.52 1.87 2.56
C ALA A 135 -8.32 1.46 4.03
N LEU A 136 -7.41 2.12 4.74
CA LEU A 136 -7.17 1.87 6.16
C LEU A 136 -8.33 2.36 7.04
N LYS A 137 -8.98 3.49 6.70
CA LYS A 137 -10.20 3.97 7.36
C LYS A 137 -11.31 2.93 7.31
N ILE A 138 -11.57 2.34 6.14
CA ILE A 138 -12.59 1.28 5.99
C ILE A 138 -12.29 0.11 6.94
N ALA A 139 -11.04 -0.30 7.05
CA ALA A 139 -10.65 -1.43 7.89
C ALA A 139 -10.86 -1.13 9.38
N TYR A 140 -10.35 0.01 9.88
CA TYR A 140 -10.47 0.27 11.32
C TYR A 140 -11.89 0.65 11.75
N GLU A 141 -12.67 1.32 10.89
CA GLU A 141 -14.10 1.58 11.15
C GLU A 141 -14.89 0.26 11.23
N LEU A 142 -14.64 -0.69 10.30
CA LEU A 142 -15.31 -1.97 10.33
C LEU A 142 -14.89 -2.81 11.55
N VAL A 143 -13.60 -2.89 11.85
CA VAL A 143 -13.10 -3.61 13.03
C VAL A 143 -13.71 -3.04 14.30
N ASN A 144 -13.76 -1.70 14.44
CA ASN A 144 -14.41 -1.10 15.62
C ASN A 144 -15.91 -1.38 15.68
N ALA A 145 -16.63 -1.33 14.56
CA ALA A 145 -18.05 -1.64 14.51
C ALA A 145 -18.38 -3.09 14.95
N VAL A 146 -17.45 -4.03 14.70
CA VAL A 146 -17.65 -5.46 14.98
C VAL A 146 -17.04 -5.89 16.33
N GLU A 147 -15.85 -5.40 16.67
CA GLU A 147 -15.09 -5.80 17.88
C GLU A 147 -15.33 -4.90 19.09
N HIS A 148 -15.74 -3.63 18.86
CA HIS A 148 -15.90 -2.60 19.89
C HIS A 148 -14.61 -2.31 20.67
N ASN A 149 -13.49 -2.19 19.95
CA ASN A 149 -12.18 -1.85 20.50
C ASN A 149 -11.93 -0.35 20.42
N ASP A 150 -12.66 0.41 21.23
CA ASP A 150 -12.66 1.88 21.19
C ASP A 150 -11.26 2.48 21.39
N LYS A 151 -10.43 1.89 22.28
CA LYS A 151 -9.06 2.38 22.50
C LYS A 151 -8.20 2.32 21.23
N LYS A 152 -8.16 1.18 20.56
CA LYS A 152 -7.39 1.01 19.32
C LYS A 152 -7.94 1.89 18.21
N TYR A 153 -9.25 2.02 18.13
CA TYR A 153 -9.91 2.92 17.19
C TYR A 153 -9.49 4.39 17.39
N GLU A 154 -9.51 4.90 18.63
CA GLU A 154 -9.08 6.26 18.95
C GLU A 154 -7.60 6.48 18.60
N GLU A 155 -6.72 5.49 18.86
CA GLU A 155 -5.31 5.54 18.47
C GLU A 155 -5.15 5.64 16.94
N MET A 156 -5.94 4.88 16.15
CA MET A 156 -5.92 4.92 14.69
C MET A 156 -6.42 6.25 14.13
N VAL A 157 -7.50 6.80 14.70
CA VAL A 157 -8.03 8.11 14.29
C VAL A 157 -7.00 9.22 14.56
N ALA A 158 -6.44 9.26 15.77
CA ALA A 158 -5.43 10.25 16.12
C ALA A 158 -4.16 10.14 15.27
N ALA A 159 -3.73 8.91 14.94
CA ALA A 159 -2.61 8.67 14.04
C ALA A 159 -2.90 9.16 12.62
N MET A 160 -4.10 8.90 12.10
CA MET A 160 -4.53 9.38 10.78
C MET A 160 -4.47 10.91 10.66
N GLU A 161 -4.91 11.64 11.67
CA GLU A 161 -4.83 13.11 11.71
C GLU A 161 -3.38 13.61 11.71
N LYS A 162 -2.50 12.97 12.50
CA LYS A 162 -1.07 13.32 12.55
C LYS A 162 -0.36 13.13 11.22
N MET A 163 -0.76 12.14 10.43
CA MET A 163 -0.18 11.89 9.12
C MET A 163 -0.35 13.07 8.16
N ASN A 164 -1.37 13.91 8.33
CA ASN A 164 -1.55 15.14 7.53
C ASN A 164 -0.37 16.13 7.70
N THR A 165 0.35 16.06 8.82
CA THR A 165 1.54 16.88 9.09
C THR A 165 2.82 16.09 8.82
N ILE A 166 2.89 14.84 9.29
CA ILE A 166 4.09 13.99 9.19
C ILE A 166 4.49 13.78 7.71
N VAL A 167 3.55 13.48 6.82
CA VAL A 167 3.86 13.18 5.42
C VAL A 167 4.50 14.37 4.69
N PRO A 168 3.92 15.58 4.64
CA PRO A 168 4.54 16.70 3.95
C PRO A 168 5.85 17.16 4.58
N GLU A 169 6.04 17.00 5.88
CA GLU A 169 7.31 17.30 6.55
C GLU A 169 8.38 16.26 6.18
N ALA A 170 8.02 14.98 6.20
CA ALA A 170 8.91 13.90 5.79
C ALA A 170 9.32 14.02 4.31
N GLN A 171 8.39 14.37 3.41
CA GLN A 171 8.70 14.60 1.99
C GLN A 171 9.76 15.72 1.80
N LYS A 172 9.75 16.74 2.63
CA LYS A 172 10.79 17.79 2.62
C LYS A 172 12.11 17.28 3.21
N ALA A 173 12.03 16.57 4.33
CA ALA A 173 13.19 16.09 5.06
C ALA A 173 14.00 15.04 4.30
N VAL A 174 13.35 14.18 3.48
CA VAL A 174 14.03 13.13 2.70
C VAL A 174 14.78 13.63 1.46
N VAL A 175 14.61 14.91 1.05
CA VAL A 175 15.20 15.44 -0.19
C VAL A 175 16.72 15.22 -0.29
N PRO A 176 17.54 15.51 0.74
CA PRO A 176 18.99 15.27 0.67
C PRO A 176 19.33 13.77 0.45
N ASP A 177 18.64 12.87 1.12
CA ASP A 177 18.86 11.42 0.98
C ASP A 177 18.36 10.90 -0.37
N ALA A 178 17.26 11.44 -0.88
CA ALA A 178 16.75 11.12 -2.20
C ALA A 178 17.68 11.60 -3.32
N ILE A 179 18.34 12.76 -3.17
CA ILE A 179 19.40 13.22 -4.09
C ILE A 179 20.58 12.24 -4.07
N LYS A 180 21.03 11.82 -2.90
CA LYS A 180 22.12 10.85 -2.72
C LYS A 180 21.77 9.50 -3.35
N PHE A 181 20.56 9.01 -3.08
CA PHE A 181 20.03 7.81 -3.71
C PHE A 181 20.05 7.93 -5.24
N SER A 182 19.53 9.02 -5.81
CA SER A 182 19.51 9.22 -7.26
C SER A 182 20.91 9.18 -7.89
N ILE A 183 21.93 9.71 -7.20
CA ILE A 183 23.32 9.67 -7.66
C ILE A 183 23.86 8.24 -7.64
N ASN A 184 23.64 7.55 -6.54
CA ASN A 184 24.22 6.22 -6.31
C ASN A 184 23.56 5.14 -7.17
N TYR A 185 22.26 5.26 -7.43
CA TYR A 185 21.48 4.19 -8.07
C TYR A 185 21.11 4.45 -9.54
N ALA A 186 21.42 5.61 -10.11
CA ALA A 186 21.03 5.96 -11.48
C ALA A 186 21.51 4.97 -12.55
N LYS A 187 22.62 4.29 -12.33
CA LYS A 187 23.25 3.37 -13.29
C LYS A 187 22.98 1.90 -12.98
N ASN A 188 22.30 1.59 -11.86
CA ASN A 188 22.03 0.20 -11.53
C ASN A 188 20.99 -0.39 -12.48
N GLU A 189 21.29 -1.60 -12.96
CA GLU A 189 20.38 -2.40 -13.77
C GLU A 189 19.48 -3.29 -12.91
N VAL A 190 19.89 -3.53 -11.66
CA VAL A 190 19.16 -4.31 -10.65
C VAL A 190 19.16 -3.54 -9.34
N ILE A 191 18.00 -3.44 -8.70
CA ILE A 191 17.83 -2.90 -7.34
C ILE A 191 16.85 -3.81 -6.60
N TYR A 192 17.28 -4.42 -5.50
CA TYR A 192 16.40 -5.19 -4.64
C TYR A 192 15.78 -4.28 -3.57
N THR A 193 14.48 -4.44 -3.32
CA THR A 193 13.79 -3.73 -2.24
C THR A 193 13.46 -4.69 -1.12
N ILE A 194 13.66 -4.27 0.12
CA ILE A 194 13.48 -5.14 1.29
C ILE A 194 12.55 -4.42 2.28
N GLY A 195 11.73 -5.19 3.00
CA GLY A 195 10.88 -4.68 4.07
C GLY A 195 10.14 -5.81 4.77
N SER A 196 9.47 -5.48 5.86
CA SER A 196 8.62 -6.40 6.61
C SER A 196 7.31 -5.73 7.04
N GLY A 197 6.35 -6.50 7.54
CA GLY A 197 5.04 -5.96 7.90
C GLY A 197 4.42 -5.18 6.74
N THR A 198 3.80 -4.03 7.01
CA THR A 198 3.18 -3.23 5.95
C THR A 198 4.20 -2.46 5.09
N ALA A 199 5.44 -2.26 5.57
CA ALA A 199 6.53 -1.71 4.78
C ALA A 199 6.92 -2.63 3.60
N TRP A 200 6.76 -3.96 3.73
CA TRP A 200 6.97 -4.89 2.63
C TRP A 200 6.06 -4.60 1.43
N ALA A 201 4.83 -4.21 1.66
CA ALA A 201 3.92 -3.86 0.56
C ALA A 201 4.37 -2.58 -0.18
N ALA A 202 4.99 -1.62 0.52
CA ALA A 202 5.63 -0.46 -0.11
C ALA A 202 6.86 -0.88 -0.92
N ALA A 203 7.70 -1.79 -0.39
CA ALA A 203 8.82 -2.37 -1.11
C ALA A 203 8.37 -3.11 -2.37
N HIS A 204 7.29 -3.90 -2.29
CA HIS A 204 6.70 -4.57 -3.44
C HIS A 204 6.17 -3.59 -4.49
N GLN A 205 5.43 -2.56 -4.08
CA GLN A 205 4.95 -1.51 -4.97
C GLN A 205 6.10 -0.77 -5.66
N GLN A 206 7.16 -0.41 -4.91
CA GLN A 206 8.36 0.24 -5.45
C GLN A 206 9.02 -0.63 -6.52
N THR A 207 9.09 -1.92 -6.28
CA THR A 207 9.66 -2.91 -7.21
C THR A 207 8.87 -2.97 -8.51
N ILE A 208 7.61 -3.37 -8.46
CA ILE A 208 6.85 -3.69 -9.68
C ILE A 208 6.36 -2.43 -10.41
N CYS A 209 5.89 -1.41 -9.68
CA CYS A 209 5.30 -0.24 -10.31
C CYS A 209 6.35 0.81 -10.68
N ILE A 210 7.39 0.99 -9.88
CA ILE A 210 8.36 2.06 -10.12
C ILE A 210 9.60 1.53 -10.85
N PHE A 211 10.34 0.62 -10.23
CA PHE A 211 11.59 0.16 -10.84
C PHE A 211 11.34 -0.59 -12.14
N MET A 212 10.47 -1.60 -12.14
CA MET A 212 10.24 -2.42 -13.34
C MET A 212 9.37 -1.70 -14.38
N GLU A 213 8.20 -1.17 -13.98
CA GLU A 213 7.23 -0.57 -14.89
C GLU A 213 7.68 0.79 -15.43
N MET A 214 8.07 1.70 -14.53
CA MET A 214 8.32 3.10 -14.88
C MET A 214 9.78 3.40 -15.18
N GLN A 215 10.74 2.69 -14.58
CA GLN A 215 12.16 2.94 -14.76
C GLN A 215 12.90 1.87 -15.57
N TRP A 216 12.27 0.74 -15.83
CA TRP A 216 12.82 -0.42 -16.54
C TRP A 216 14.11 -0.95 -15.91
N ILE A 217 14.17 -0.87 -14.59
CA ILE A 217 15.20 -1.46 -13.74
C ILE A 217 14.69 -2.82 -13.28
N ASN A 218 15.50 -3.87 -13.41
CA ASN A 218 15.17 -5.19 -12.84
C ASN A 218 15.09 -5.07 -11.32
N SER A 219 14.11 -5.70 -10.72
CA SER A 219 13.92 -5.60 -9.28
C SER A 219 13.17 -6.80 -8.72
N SER A 220 13.36 -7.07 -7.44
CA SER A 220 12.56 -8.00 -6.66
C SER A 220 12.32 -7.43 -5.27
N ALA A 221 11.10 -7.60 -4.76
CA ALA A 221 10.79 -7.31 -3.37
C ALA A 221 11.11 -8.55 -2.53
N ILE A 222 11.90 -8.37 -1.47
CA ILE A 222 12.32 -9.43 -0.56
C ILE A 222 11.73 -9.12 0.80
N HIS A 223 10.97 -10.06 1.39
CA HIS A 223 10.56 -9.93 2.77
C HIS A 223 11.79 -10.11 3.67
N SER A 224 11.97 -9.23 4.66
CA SER A 224 13.19 -9.23 5.48
C SER A 224 13.46 -10.57 6.17
N ASP A 225 12.43 -11.32 6.55
CA ASP A 225 12.59 -12.64 7.15
C ASP A 225 12.98 -13.71 6.10
N GLU A 226 12.39 -13.65 4.90
CA GLU A 226 12.73 -14.51 3.76
C GLU A 226 14.13 -14.23 3.21
N PHE A 227 14.71 -13.06 3.52
CA PHE A 227 16.05 -12.70 3.08
C PHE A 227 17.07 -13.79 3.44
N PHE A 228 16.96 -14.37 4.64
CA PHE A 228 17.85 -15.43 5.12
C PHE A 228 17.50 -16.85 4.63
N ASN A 229 16.48 -17.00 3.81
CA ASN A 229 16.05 -18.28 3.25
C ASN A 229 16.41 -18.41 1.75
N GLY A 230 17.48 -17.74 1.33
CA GLY A 230 18.00 -17.79 -0.04
C GLY A 230 18.54 -16.46 -0.54
N PRO A 231 17.76 -15.36 -0.54
CA PRO A 231 18.19 -14.08 -1.12
C PRO A 231 19.49 -13.50 -0.58
N PHE A 232 19.89 -13.78 0.66
CA PHE A 232 21.13 -13.27 1.22
C PHE A 232 22.38 -13.81 0.51
N GLU A 233 22.29 -14.95 -0.20
CA GLU A 233 23.39 -15.56 -0.96
C GLU A 233 23.80 -14.74 -2.21
N ILE A 234 22.95 -13.80 -2.67
CA ILE A 234 23.30 -12.91 -3.79
C ILE A 234 23.97 -11.61 -3.33
N THR A 235 24.26 -11.47 -2.03
CA THR A 235 24.85 -10.25 -1.50
C THR A 235 26.33 -10.15 -1.85
N GLU A 236 26.65 -9.17 -2.66
CA GLU A 236 28.01 -8.73 -2.97
C GLU A 236 28.18 -7.27 -2.50
N PRO A 237 29.40 -6.75 -2.34
CA PRO A 237 29.60 -5.37 -1.89
C PRO A 237 28.84 -4.32 -2.70
N ASP A 238 28.70 -4.51 -4.00
CA ASP A 238 28.06 -3.61 -4.95
C ASP A 238 26.59 -3.96 -5.27
N THR A 239 26.04 -5.02 -4.67
CA THR A 239 24.62 -5.36 -4.83
C THR A 239 23.75 -4.25 -4.27
N ALA A 240 22.89 -3.69 -5.11
CA ALA A 240 22.05 -2.54 -4.76
C ALA A 240 20.80 -2.95 -3.95
N PHE A 241 20.71 -2.50 -2.72
CA PHE A 241 19.57 -2.74 -1.83
C PHE A 241 18.92 -1.42 -1.38
N LEU A 242 17.59 -1.43 -1.31
CA LEU A 242 16.76 -0.42 -0.66
C LEU A 242 15.96 -1.11 0.46
N LEU A 243 16.29 -0.83 1.71
CA LEU A 243 15.61 -1.37 2.89
C LEU A 243 14.65 -0.33 3.45
N LEU A 244 13.36 -0.68 3.53
CA LEU A 244 12.31 0.10 4.18
C LEU A 244 12.05 -0.53 5.56
N LYS A 245 12.51 0.12 6.63
CA LYS A 245 12.36 -0.44 7.99
C LYS A 245 10.95 -0.25 8.51
N SER A 246 10.32 -1.32 8.93
CA SER A 246 9.02 -1.25 9.60
C SER A 246 9.09 -0.42 10.89
N THR A 247 8.07 0.38 11.13
CA THR A 247 7.87 1.10 12.40
C THR A 247 7.01 0.30 13.39
N GLY A 248 6.54 -0.87 12.98
CA GLY A 248 5.68 -1.77 13.76
C GLY A 248 6.41 -2.95 14.39
N ALA A 249 5.64 -3.97 14.74
CA ALA A 249 6.09 -5.16 15.47
C ALA A 249 7.18 -5.97 14.74
N THR A 250 7.25 -5.89 13.42
CA THR A 250 8.23 -6.65 12.60
C THR A 250 9.59 -5.95 12.49
N ARG A 251 9.77 -4.79 13.10
CA ARG A 251 11.02 -4.01 13.02
C ARG A 251 12.29 -4.80 13.35
N ALA A 252 12.23 -5.71 14.33
CA ALA A 252 13.38 -6.54 14.71
C ALA A 252 13.87 -7.43 13.55
N VAL A 253 12.97 -7.84 12.65
CA VAL A 253 13.31 -8.63 11.45
C VAL A 253 14.12 -7.78 10.47
N ASP A 254 13.72 -6.52 10.26
CA ASP A 254 14.46 -5.58 9.41
C ASP A 254 15.83 -5.23 9.99
N GLU A 255 15.93 -5.11 11.33
CA GLU A 255 17.21 -4.84 11.99
C GLU A 255 18.20 -6.00 11.85
N ARG A 256 17.71 -7.25 11.88
CA ARG A 256 18.53 -8.43 11.59
C ARG A 256 19.09 -8.38 10.16
N THR A 257 18.24 -8.04 9.19
CA THR A 257 18.64 -7.88 7.79
C THR A 257 19.66 -6.75 7.63
N LEU A 258 19.41 -5.59 8.26
CA LEU A 258 20.32 -4.45 8.24
C LEU A 258 21.69 -4.81 8.84
N ALA A 259 21.72 -5.57 9.95
CA ALA A 259 22.97 -5.99 10.58
C ALA A 259 23.80 -6.90 9.67
N PHE A 260 23.18 -7.70 8.82
CA PHE A 260 23.86 -8.52 7.80
C PHE A 260 24.36 -7.61 6.65
N LEU A 261 23.49 -6.81 6.07
CA LEU A 261 23.85 -5.91 4.96
C LEU A 261 24.98 -4.95 5.35
N GLY A 262 24.99 -4.45 6.57
CA GLY A 262 26.07 -3.58 7.08
C GLY A 262 27.46 -4.25 7.16
N LYS A 263 27.53 -5.59 7.04
CA LYS A 263 28.79 -6.33 7.03
C LYS A 263 29.23 -6.71 5.61
N PHE A 264 28.30 -6.93 4.71
CA PHE A 264 28.56 -7.59 3.43
C PHE A 264 28.17 -6.76 2.19
N SER A 265 27.45 -5.64 2.36
CA SER A 265 27.07 -4.72 1.28
C SER A 265 27.57 -3.30 1.57
N GLU A 266 28.18 -2.69 0.56
CA GLU A 266 28.56 -1.26 0.56
C GLU A 266 27.52 -0.38 -0.16
N HIS A 267 26.51 -1.02 -0.76
CA HIS A 267 25.54 -0.37 -1.64
C HIS A 267 24.08 -0.57 -1.15
N THR A 268 23.87 -0.24 0.11
CA THR A 268 22.54 -0.30 0.77
C THR A 268 22.05 1.09 1.14
N THR A 269 20.83 1.43 0.72
CA THR A 269 20.08 2.59 1.25
C THR A 269 19.03 2.09 2.24
N VAL A 270 18.98 2.70 3.40
CA VAL A 270 18.00 2.42 4.45
C VAL A 270 17.10 3.63 4.62
N ILE A 271 15.79 3.41 4.62
CA ILE A 271 14.82 4.43 5.00
C ILE A 271 14.10 3.94 6.26
N ASP A 272 14.25 4.70 7.34
CA ASP A 272 13.63 4.41 8.63
C ASP A 272 12.54 5.45 8.92
N GLY A 273 11.27 5.05 8.93
CA GLY A 273 10.15 5.97 9.19
C GLY A 273 10.26 6.68 10.55
N PHE A 274 10.96 6.10 11.50
CA PHE A 274 11.20 6.74 12.80
C PHE A 274 12.08 8.00 12.73
N ASP A 275 12.90 8.13 11.71
CA ASP A 275 13.70 9.33 11.49
C ASP A 275 12.89 10.50 10.90
N TYR A 276 11.65 10.20 10.45
CA TYR A 276 10.78 11.13 9.73
C TYR A 276 9.40 11.29 10.40
N GLY A 277 9.31 11.15 11.71
CA GLY A 277 8.12 11.49 12.49
C GLY A 277 7.19 10.30 12.84
N MET A 278 7.36 9.13 12.26
CA MET A 278 6.47 7.98 12.50
C MET A 278 6.43 7.51 13.97
N LYS A 279 7.43 7.84 14.79
CA LYS A 279 7.41 7.58 16.24
C LYS A 279 6.23 8.23 16.97
N GLU A 280 5.72 9.34 16.43
CA GLU A 280 4.61 10.09 17.03
C GLU A 280 3.27 9.33 16.96
N LEU A 281 3.18 8.31 16.10
CA LEU A 281 2.00 7.46 15.95
C LEU A 281 1.92 6.36 17.02
N GLY A 282 2.99 6.16 17.81
CA GLY A 282 3.02 5.15 18.87
C GLY A 282 2.89 3.72 18.33
N GLU A 283 2.12 2.88 19.03
CA GLU A 283 1.99 1.46 18.73
C GLU A 283 1.30 1.15 17.40
N VAL A 284 0.55 2.10 16.84
CA VAL A 284 -0.17 1.89 15.57
C VAL A 284 0.64 2.30 14.34
N SER A 285 1.85 2.83 14.52
CA SER A 285 2.70 3.36 13.43
C SER A 285 2.89 2.37 12.28
N GLY A 286 3.12 1.09 12.60
CA GLY A 286 3.34 0.05 11.60
C GLY A 286 2.19 -0.18 10.64
N TYR A 287 0.95 0.17 10.98
CA TYR A 287 -0.18 0.09 10.06
C TYR A 287 -0.15 1.19 8.98
N PHE A 288 0.63 2.23 9.19
CA PHE A 288 0.80 3.35 8.28
C PHE A 288 2.05 3.24 7.38
N ASP A 289 2.94 2.27 7.63
CA ASP A 289 4.22 2.15 6.90
C ASP A 289 4.04 2.13 5.38
N HIS A 290 3.10 1.31 4.85
CA HIS A 290 2.89 1.24 3.39
C HIS A 290 2.59 2.62 2.80
N SER A 291 1.61 3.33 3.32
CA SER A 291 1.20 4.62 2.77
C SER A 291 2.25 5.70 3.01
N PHE A 292 2.89 5.72 4.18
CA PHE A 292 3.99 6.61 4.49
C PHE A 292 5.15 6.44 3.49
N TYR A 293 5.65 5.21 3.33
CA TYR A 293 6.74 4.95 2.39
C TYR A 293 6.35 5.23 0.94
N SER A 294 5.11 4.95 0.54
CA SER A 294 4.63 5.29 -0.82
C SER A 294 4.70 6.79 -1.09
N GLU A 295 4.36 7.62 -0.10
CA GLU A 295 4.40 9.09 -0.21
C GLU A 295 5.83 9.63 -0.29
N ILE A 296 6.72 9.21 0.62
CA ILE A 296 8.09 9.73 0.64
C ILE A 296 8.95 9.19 -0.51
N LEU A 297 8.73 7.94 -0.92
CA LEU A 297 9.40 7.35 -2.09
C LEU A 297 9.05 8.09 -3.39
N GLY A 298 7.93 8.80 -3.45
CA GLY A 298 7.62 9.70 -4.55
C GLY A 298 8.75 10.70 -4.83
N VAL A 299 9.36 11.27 -3.78
CA VAL A 299 10.51 12.19 -3.90
C VAL A 299 11.74 11.49 -4.48
N TYR A 300 12.06 10.29 -3.97
CA TYR A 300 13.16 9.46 -4.49
C TYR A 300 12.96 9.11 -5.97
N ASN A 301 11.74 8.75 -6.33
CA ASN A 301 11.39 8.29 -7.67
C ASN A 301 11.51 9.41 -8.70
N HIS A 302 11.04 10.62 -8.39
CA HIS A 302 11.19 11.78 -9.27
C HIS A 302 12.66 12.15 -9.48
N LEU A 303 13.45 12.22 -8.41
CA LEU A 303 14.87 12.55 -8.51
C LEU A 303 15.68 11.46 -9.25
N LEU A 304 15.34 10.18 -9.06
CA LEU A 304 15.94 9.09 -9.82
C LEU A 304 15.58 9.18 -11.31
N ALA A 305 14.31 9.42 -11.63
CA ALA A 305 13.84 9.56 -13.00
C ALA A 305 14.50 10.72 -13.72
N ASP A 306 14.62 11.88 -13.08
CA ASP A 306 15.30 13.07 -13.61
C ASP A 306 16.79 12.77 -13.85
N ARG A 307 17.46 12.14 -12.89
CA ARG A 307 18.88 11.75 -13.01
C ARG A 307 19.12 10.77 -14.16
N ARG A 308 18.22 9.82 -14.36
CA ARG A 308 18.26 8.82 -15.43
C ARG A 308 17.81 9.39 -16.77
N GLN A 309 17.22 10.59 -16.80
CA GLN A 309 16.53 11.15 -17.97
C GLN A 309 15.46 10.18 -18.50
N HIS A 310 14.78 9.51 -17.60
CA HIS A 310 13.78 8.48 -17.87
C HIS A 310 12.48 8.82 -17.14
N PRO A 311 11.58 9.63 -17.74
CA PRO A 311 10.35 10.08 -17.09
C PRO A 311 9.49 8.94 -16.56
N LEU A 312 8.89 9.12 -15.39
CA LEU A 312 8.00 8.14 -14.76
C LEU A 312 6.75 7.79 -15.60
N SER A 313 6.44 8.60 -16.60
CA SER A 313 5.32 8.36 -17.54
C SER A 313 5.65 7.38 -18.67
N TRP A 314 6.92 7.02 -18.86
CA TRP A 314 7.29 6.15 -19.97
C TRP A 314 6.80 4.71 -19.74
N ARG A 315 6.30 4.12 -20.84
CA ARG A 315 5.87 2.73 -20.91
C ARG A 315 6.31 2.12 -22.22
N LYS A 316 6.74 0.83 -22.18
CA LYS A 316 7.04 0.08 -23.42
C LYS A 316 5.76 -0.48 -24.02
N TYR A 317 4.95 -1.14 -23.23
CA TYR A 317 3.82 -1.98 -23.64
C TYR A 317 2.49 -1.49 -23.07
N MET A 318 2.47 -1.10 -21.78
CA MET A 318 1.27 -0.71 -21.05
C MET A 318 0.55 0.44 -21.80
N TRP A 319 -0.74 0.28 -22.01
CA TRP A 319 -1.65 1.16 -22.78
C TRP A 319 -1.33 1.31 -24.28
N LYS A 320 -0.31 0.61 -24.82
CA LYS A 320 0.05 0.66 -26.25
C LYS A 320 -0.38 -0.59 -26.99
N TYR A 321 -0.58 -1.68 -26.29
CA TYR A 321 -1.00 -2.99 -26.82
C TYR A 321 -2.17 -3.54 -26.00
N ASN A 322 -2.95 -4.45 -26.63
CA ASN A 322 -3.93 -5.25 -25.89
C ASN A 322 -3.23 -6.39 -25.15
N TYR A 323 -3.49 -6.50 -23.86
CA TYR A 323 -2.99 -7.58 -22.99
C TYR A 323 -4.04 -7.97 -21.96
#